data_1a786de222829a1e102c65d3166386eb
#
_entry.id   1a786de222829a1e102c65d3166386eb
#
_cell.length_a   1.000
_cell.length_b   1.000
_cell.length_c   1.000
_cell.angle_alpha   90.00
_cell.angle_beta   90.00
_cell.angle_gamma   90.00
#
_symmetry.space_group_name_H-M   'P 1'
#
loop_
_entity.id
_entity.type
_entity.pdbx_description
1 polymer ?
#
loop_
_entity_poly.entity_id
_entity_poly.type
_entity_poly.pdbx_seq_one_letter_code
_entity_poly.pdbx_strand_id
1 'polypeptide(L)'
;MPDPLSFRIKKQFDRYIHDPIAAMLAIPLFLILKILPFRISSYLCGSLMYLIAPLTSYNSRVKKHMKIAFPQKSIHEINKLTRQHWFMLGQTIGEMPHINHLIKIGRLETDGLEKIKTGPAILVGAHMGNWEFLLRVGDLADRRAGYVFRPINNWILNKIQIHRNKDANADFYRKGRLAAIGMASKLKSGEVVGLTGDQLLREGIMVPFFGTKTPTPQAAAVMALKWNVPIYMVRIERFKGMKFKMTIEDKIKIPKNPDKEKAIYTITKMISTRIEEWIIDKPEQWLWAHRRWGK
;
A
#
# COMPACT_ATOMS: atom_id res chain seq x y z
N MET A 1 27.33 1.48 -17.93
CA MET A 1 26.17 0.54 -18.02
C MET A 1 26.68 -0.82 -17.56
N PRO A 2 25.94 -1.62 -16.78
CA PRO A 2 26.41 -2.97 -16.46
C PRO A 2 26.46 -3.77 -17.75
N ASP A 3 27.49 -4.60 -17.88
CA ASP A 3 27.70 -5.50 -19.01
C ASP A 3 26.43 -6.34 -19.28
N PRO A 4 25.95 -6.38 -20.55
CA PRO A 4 24.75 -7.14 -20.92
C PRO A 4 24.83 -8.63 -20.55
N LEU A 5 26.04 -9.20 -20.52
CA LEU A 5 26.28 -10.60 -20.18
C LEU A 5 26.08 -10.83 -18.66
N SER A 6 26.67 -9.97 -17.82
CA SER A 6 26.53 -10.04 -16.35
C SER A 6 25.07 -9.87 -15.90
N PHE A 7 24.32 -9.01 -16.59
CA PHE A 7 22.88 -8.82 -16.34
C PHE A 7 22.07 -10.08 -16.71
N ARG A 8 22.39 -10.74 -17.84
CA ARG A 8 21.72 -11.98 -18.26
C ARG A 8 22.02 -13.13 -17.31
N ILE A 9 23.27 -13.32 -16.92
CA ILE A 9 23.69 -14.34 -15.94
C ILE A 9 22.98 -14.14 -14.61
N LYS A 10 22.98 -12.91 -14.07
CA LYS A 10 22.27 -12.59 -12.84
C LYS A 10 20.78 -12.89 -12.94
N LYS A 11 20.14 -12.53 -14.05
CA LYS A 11 18.70 -12.79 -14.25
C LYS A 11 18.39 -14.27 -14.32
N GLN A 12 19.27 -15.09 -14.91
CA GLN A 12 19.13 -16.55 -14.93
C GLN A 12 19.35 -17.15 -13.56
N PHE A 13 20.39 -16.73 -12.84
CA PHE A 13 20.64 -17.14 -11.46
C PHE A 13 19.45 -16.81 -10.54
N ASP A 14 18.94 -15.57 -10.60
CA ASP A 14 17.76 -15.17 -9.84
C ASP A 14 16.56 -16.06 -10.16
N ARG A 15 16.30 -16.35 -11.44
CA ARG A 15 15.14 -17.12 -11.88
C ARG A 15 15.21 -18.61 -11.52
N TYR A 16 16.37 -19.23 -11.66
CA TYR A 16 16.50 -20.70 -11.55
C TYR A 16 17.06 -21.19 -10.22
N ILE A 17 17.71 -20.33 -9.46
CA ILE A 17 18.34 -20.69 -8.16
C ILE A 17 17.74 -19.86 -7.04
N HIS A 18 17.89 -18.53 -7.05
CA HIS A 18 17.46 -17.67 -5.95
C HIS A 18 15.93 -17.72 -5.75
N ASP A 19 15.14 -17.58 -6.82
CA ASP A 19 13.68 -17.55 -6.72
C ASP A 19 13.07 -18.85 -6.20
N PRO A 20 13.47 -20.05 -6.69
CA PRO A 20 13.00 -21.31 -6.11
C PRO A 20 13.40 -21.50 -4.65
N ILE A 21 14.63 -21.18 -4.26
CA ILE A 21 15.08 -21.29 -2.86
C ILE A 21 14.27 -20.35 -1.96
N ALA A 22 14.13 -19.08 -2.37
CA ALA A 22 13.33 -18.12 -1.61
C ALA A 22 11.85 -18.55 -1.52
N ALA A 23 11.28 -19.13 -2.58
CA ALA A 23 9.93 -19.65 -2.57
C ALA A 23 9.80 -20.91 -1.69
N MET A 24 10.81 -21.80 -1.71
CA MET A 24 10.86 -23.01 -0.87
C MET A 24 10.81 -22.66 0.62
N LEU A 25 11.34 -21.53 1.03
CA LEU A 25 11.25 -21.05 2.42
C LEU A 25 9.94 -20.28 2.67
N ALA A 26 9.53 -19.40 1.74
CA ALA A 26 8.38 -18.54 1.94
C ALA A 26 7.04 -19.28 1.87
N ILE A 27 6.91 -20.30 1.01
CA ILE A 27 5.65 -21.05 0.84
C ILE A 27 5.29 -21.84 2.09
N PRO A 28 6.18 -22.70 2.67
CA PRO A 28 5.87 -23.40 3.92
C PRO A 28 5.57 -22.42 5.06
N LEU A 29 6.34 -21.33 5.17
CA LEU A 29 6.06 -20.30 6.16
C LEU A 29 4.64 -19.72 5.99
N PHE A 30 4.26 -19.36 4.77
CA PHE A 30 2.91 -18.84 4.49
C PHE A 30 1.81 -19.88 4.82
N LEU A 31 2.03 -21.17 4.51
CA LEU A 31 1.09 -22.25 4.82
C LEU A 31 0.97 -22.46 6.34
N ILE A 32 2.09 -22.44 7.07
CA ILE A 32 2.10 -22.51 8.53
C ILE A 32 1.30 -21.32 9.10
N LEU A 33 1.57 -20.11 8.64
CA LEU A 33 0.84 -18.92 9.09
C LEU A 33 -0.67 -19.01 8.78
N LYS A 34 -1.06 -19.64 7.68
CA LYS A 34 -2.45 -19.87 7.31
C LYS A 34 -3.17 -20.88 8.21
N ILE A 35 -2.46 -21.91 8.69
CA ILE A 35 -3.01 -22.95 9.58
C ILE A 35 -3.10 -22.44 11.03
N LEU A 36 -2.14 -21.63 11.46
CA LEU A 36 -2.14 -21.08 12.81
C LEU A 36 -3.36 -20.16 13.03
N PRO A 37 -3.92 -20.13 14.25
CA PRO A 37 -4.89 -19.11 14.61
C PRO A 37 -4.35 -17.70 14.31
N PHE A 38 -5.17 -16.84 13.72
CA PHE A 38 -4.73 -15.52 13.24
C PHE A 38 -4.02 -14.68 14.30
N ARG A 39 -4.40 -14.83 15.59
CA ARG A 39 -3.75 -14.13 16.70
C ARG A 39 -2.32 -14.59 16.88
N ILE A 40 -2.08 -15.92 16.84
CA ILE A 40 -0.75 -16.49 16.98
C ILE A 40 0.11 -16.09 15.79
N SER A 41 -0.41 -16.22 14.56
CA SER A 41 0.27 -15.83 13.33
C SER A 41 0.71 -14.35 13.38
N SER A 42 -0.21 -13.44 13.74
CA SER A 42 0.05 -12.01 13.86
C SER A 42 1.12 -11.69 14.92
N TYR A 43 0.98 -12.22 16.15
CA TYR A 43 1.94 -11.96 17.22
C TYR A 43 3.31 -12.58 16.95
N LEU A 44 3.36 -13.78 16.41
CA LEU A 44 4.62 -14.45 16.06
C LEU A 44 5.41 -13.64 15.04
N CYS A 45 4.78 -13.26 13.92
CA CYS A 45 5.42 -12.44 12.90
C CYS A 45 5.78 -11.04 13.43
N GLY A 46 4.92 -10.43 14.25
CA GLY A 46 5.20 -9.17 14.91
C GLY A 46 6.44 -9.23 15.79
N SER A 47 6.54 -10.24 16.65
CA SER A 47 7.68 -10.45 17.56
C SER A 47 8.97 -10.76 16.79
N LEU A 48 8.90 -11.60 15.77
CA LEU A 48 10.06 -11.91 14.92
C LEU A 48 10.58 -10.64 14.23
N MET A 49 9.70 -9.85 13.63
CA MET A 49 10.11 -8.60 12.99
C MET A 49 10.65 -7.56 14.01
N TYR A 50 10.06 -7.48 15.18
CA TYR A 50 10.54 -6.63 16.27
C TYR A 50 11.99 -6.95 16.68
N LEU A 51 12.35 -8.24 16.70
CA LEU A 51 13.67 -8.73 17.10
C LEU A 51 14.69 -8.69 15.95
N ILE A 52 14.31 -9.12 14.75
CA ILE A 52 15.23 -9.35 13.64
C ILE A 52 15.42 -8.10 12.77
N ALA A 53 14.36 -7.35 12.50
CA ALA A 53 14.43 -6.22 11.58
C ALA A 53 15.42 -5.11 12.04
N PRO A 54 15.60 -4.84 13.35
CA PRO A 54 16.63 -3.91 13.81
C PRO A 54 18.07 -4.28 13.40
N LEU A 55 18.33 -5.55 13.10
CA LEU A 55 19.64 -6.06 12.68
C LEU A 55 19.89 -5.90 11.18
N THR A 56 18.87 -5.49 10.43
CA THR A 56 18.95 -5.35 8.97
C THR A 56 19.30 -3.91 8.54
N SER A 57 19.80 -3.76 7.32
CA SER A 57 20.06 -2.44 6.70
C SER A 57 18.79 -1.59 6.51
N TYR A 58 17.60 -2.22 6.52
CA TYR A 58 16.32 -1.52 6.45
C TYR A 58 16.06 -0.65 7.68
N ASN A 59 16.57 -1.03 8.85
CA ASN A 59 16.37 -0.32 10.09
C ASN A 59 16.94 1.11 10.06
N SER A 60 18.14 1.29 9.50
CA SER A 60 18.73 2.62 9.34
C SER A 60 17.90 3.51 8.43
N ARG A 61 17.32 2.96 7.35
CA ARG A 61 16.42 3.67 6.46
C ARG A 61 15.16 4.12 7.18
N VAL A 62 14.51 3.22 7.93
CA VAL A 62 13.30 3.53 8.71
C VAL A 62 13.57 4.68 9.67
N LYS A 63 14.66 4.63 10.43
CA LYS A 63 15.07 5.71 11.34
C LYS A 63 15.31 7.02 10.60
N LYS A 64 16.04 6.98 9.47
CA LYS A 64 16.28 8.16 8.62
C LYS A 64 14.98 8.79 8.15
N HIS A 65 14.05 7.99 7.65
CA HIS A 65 12.75 8.47 7.17
C HIS A 65 11.90 9.06 8.31
N MET A 66 11.86 8.39 9.46
CA MET A 66 11.17 8.92 10.65
C MET A 66 11.79 10.25 11.12
N LYS A 67 13.11 10.40 11.04
CA LYS A 67 13.77 11.65 11.42
C LYS A 67 13.49 12.79 10.43
N ILE A 68 13.28 12.49 9.14
CA ILE A 68 12.81 13.48 8.15
C ILE A 68 11.39 13.94 8.50
N ALA A 69 10.49 13.01 8.81
CA ALA A 69 9.10 13.34 9.13
C ALA A 69 8.92 13.99 10.51
N PHE A 70 9.76 13.62 11.47
CA PHE A 70 9.68 14.08 12.87
C PHE A 70 11.03 14.63 13.36
N PRO A 71 11.53 15.74 12.80
CA PRO A 71 12.83 16.29 13.13
C PRO A 71 12.98 16.67 14.61
N GLN A 72 11.86 17.01 15.29
CA GLN A 72 11.81 17.40 16.68
C GLN A 72 11.91 16.21 17.66
N LYS A 73 11.65 14.96 17.21
CA LYS A 73 11.70 13.79 18.10
C LYS A 73 13.15 13.43 18.44
N SER A 74 13.35 13.08 19.72
CA SER A 74 14.63 12.55 20.20
C SER A 74 14.98 11.20 19.54
N ILE A 75 16.24 10.82 19.64
CA ILE A 75 16.68 9.51 19.12
C ILE A 75 16.01 8.35 19.86
N HIS A 76 15.69 8.52 21.13
CA HIS A 76 14.98 7.53 21.94
C HIS A 76 13.55 7.31 21.42
N GLU A 77 12.81 8.40 21.15
CA GLU A 77 11.46 8.33 20.57
C GLU A 77 11.48 7.70 19.16
N ILE A 78 12.44 8.08 18.31
CA ILE A 78 12.61 7.46 16.98
C ILE A 78 12.90 5.96 17.10
N ASN A 79 13.75 5.54 18.02
CA ASN A 79 14.03 4.13 18.25
C ASN A 79 12.80 3.37 18.73
N LYS A 80 12.01 3.95 19.63
CA LYS A 80 10.76 3.37 20.12
C LYS A 80 9.74 3.21 18.96
N LEU A 81 9.51 4.26 18.18
CA LEU A 81 8.61 4.22 17.02
C LEU A 81 9.08 3.21 15.97
N THR A 82 10.39 3.14 15.72
CA THR A 82 10.97 2.17 14.78
C THR A 82 10.67 0.73 15.20
N ARG A 83 10.81 0.41 16.49
CA ARG A 83 10.47 -0.94 17.01
C ARG A 83 8.98 -1.24 16.91
N GLN A 84 8.12 -0.27 17.24
CA GLN A 84 6.68 -0.40 17.09
C GLN A 84 6.28 -0.63 15.61
N HIS A 85 6.89 0.13 14.69
CA HIS A 85 6.69 -0.07 13.25
C HIS A 85 7.06 -1.50 12.80
N TRP A 86 8.22 -2.02 13.21
CA TRP A 86 8.62 -3.38 12.86
C TRP A 86 7.65 -4.43 13.40
N PHE A 87 7.20 -4.27 14.64
CA PHE A 87 6.18 -5.14 15.20
C PHE A 87 4.89 -5.13 14.37
N MET A 88 4.38 -3.94 14.04
CA MET A 88 3.14 -3.79 13.27
C MET A 88 3.27 -4.28 11.82
N LEU A 89 4.42 -4.07 11.18
CA LEU A 89 4.69 -4.62 9.85
C LEU A 89 4.69 -6.15 9.90
N GLY A 90 5.32 -6.73 10.91
CA GLY A 90 5.30 -8.18 11.13
C GLY A 90 3.88 -8.70 11.34
N GLN A 91 3.07 -8.02 12.16
CA GLN A 91 1.66 -8.38 12.33
C GLN A 91 0.91 -8.37 11.01
N THR A 92 1.09 -7.36 10.17
CA THR A 92 0.46 -7.27 8.84
C THR A 92 0.84 -8.48 7.97
N ILE A 93 2.11 -8.90 7.99
CA ILE A 93 2.57 -10.10 7.27
C ILE A 93 1.87 -11.36 7.81
N GLY A 94 1.80 -11.53 9.14
CA GLY A 94 1.14 -12.68 9.77
C GLY A 94 -0.37 -12.74 9.54
N GLU A 95 -1.00 -11.61 9.27
CA GLU A 95 -2.44 -11.49 9.01
C GLU A 95 -2.82 -11.66 7.54
N MET A 96 -1.87 -11.53 6.60
CA MET A 96 -2.14 -11.66 5.17
C MET A 96 -2.93 -12.93 4.79
N PRO A 97 -2.68 -14.12 5.36
CA PRO A 97 -3.46 -15.32 5.04
C PRO A 97 -4.88 -15.30 5.60
N HIS A 98 -5.18 -14.39 6.53
CA HIS A 98 -6.41 -14.36 7.31
C HIS A 98 -7.36 -13.20 6.96
N ILE A 99 -7.06 -12.39 5.96
CA ILE A 99 -7.84 -11.17 5.62
C ILE A 99 -9.34 -11.48 5.49
N ASN A 100 -9.71 -12.49 4.70
CA ASN A 100 -11.12 -12.86 4.51
C ASN A 100 -11.77 -13.37 5.81
N HIS A 101 -11.01 -14.12 6.61
CA HIS A 101 -11.48 -14.59 7.91
C HIS A 101 -11.70 -13.41 8.88
N LEU A 102 -10.77 -12.47 8.94
CA LEU A 102 -10.89 -11.27 9.79
C LEU A 102 -12.12 -10.43 9.44
N ILE A 103 -12.42 -10.27 8.14
CA ILE A 103 -13.65 -9.62 7.69
C ILE A 103 -14.87 -10.42 8.16
N LYS A 104 -14.90 -11.72 7.90
CA LYS A 104 -16.03 -12.60 8.24
C LYS A 104 -16.38 -12.60 9.73
N ILE A 105 -15.39 -12.53 10.62
CA ILE A 105 -15.60 -12.49 12.07
C ILE A 105 -15.74 -11.07 12.65
N GLY A 106 -16.01 -10.06 11.80
CA GLY A 106 -16.30 -8.69 12.24
C GLY A 106 -15.08 -7.96 12.86
N ARG A 107 -13.83 -8.29 12.44
CA ARG A 107 -12.65 -7.57 12.92
C ARG A 107 -12.37 -6.28 12.15
N LEU A 108 -13.00 -6.10 11.01
CA LEU A 108 -12.95 -4.89 10.21
C LEU A 108 -14.27 -4.13 10.34
N GLU A 109 -14.24 -2.98 10.98
CA GLU A 109 -15.31 -1.98 10.95
C GLU A 109 -15.14 -1.14 9.68
N THR A 110 -16.24 -0.78 9.03
CA THR A 110 -16.24 0.05 7.83
C THR A 110 -17.11 1.29 8.03
N ASP A 111 -16.63 2.42 7.50
CA ASP A 111 -17.30 3.72 7.59
C ASP A 111 -17.21 4.41 6.22
N GLY A 112 -18.32 4.92 5.72
CA GLY A 112 -18.39 5.64 4.44
C GLY A 112 -18.49 4.76 3.19
N LEU A 113 -18.76 3.44 3.30
CA LEU A 113 -18.96 2.57 2.14
C LEU A 113 -20.12 3.01 1.24
N GLU A 114 -21.15 3.65 1.81
CA GLU A 114 -22.29 4.19 1.07
C GLU A 114 -21.90 5.25 0.05
N LYS A 115 -20.80 5.97 0.28
CA LYS A 115 -20.29 7.03 -0.61
C LYS A 115 -19.82 6.51 -1.98
N ILE A 116 -19.53 5.22 -2.05
CA ILE A 116 -19.02 4.58 -3.27
C ILE A 116 -19.95 3.50 -3.83
N LYS A 117 -21.18 3.38 -3.33
CA LYS A 117 -22.14 2.37 -3.80
C LYS A 117 -22.59 2.58 -5.24
N THR A 118 -22.57 3.80 -5.73
CA THR A 118 -23.03 4.15 -7.08
C THR A 118 -22.04 5.06 -7.79
N GLY A 119 -22.04 5.01 -9.13
CA GLY A 119 -21.19 5.85 -9.98
C GLY A 119 -19.71 5.49 -9.93
N PRO A 120 -18.88 6.03 -10.82
CA PRO A 120 -17.46 5.80 -10.83
C PRO A 120 -16.78 6.49 -9.64
N ALA A 121 -15.75 5.85 -9.07
CA ALA A 121 -14.98 6.43 -7.97
C ALA A 121 -13.50 6.06 -8.06
N ILE A 122 -12.64 7.01 -7.69
CA ILE A 122 -11.20 6.79 -7.50
C ILE A 122 -10.93 6.75 -6.01
N LEU A 123 -10.44 5.61 -5.52
CA LEU A 123 -10.08 5.40 -4.13
C LEU A 123 -8.57 5.52 -3.98
N VAL A 124 -8.11 6.35 -3.05
CA VAL A 124 -6.69 6.54 -2.78
C VAL A 124 -6.41 6.19 -1.34
N GLY A 125 -5.68 5.08 -1.14
CA GLY A 125 -5.19 4.65 0.16
C GLY A 125 -3.69 4.88 0.33
N ALA A 126 -3.18 4.42 1.48
CA ALA A 126 -1.76 4.40 1.81
C ALA A 126 -1.38 3.02 2.38
N HIS A 127 -0.07 2.69 2.36
CA HIS A 127 0.45 1.48 3.02
C HIS A 127 0.49 1.69 4.55
N MET A 128 -0.69 1.74 5.15
CA MET A 128 -0.91 2.04 6.55
C MET A 128 -1.82 0.99 7.20
N GLY A 129 -1.63 0.73 8.49
CA GLY A 129 -2.39 -0.29 9.23
C GLY A 129 -2.18 -1.68 8.64
N ASN A 130 -3.29 -2.34 8.27
CA ASN A 130 -3.23 -3.52 7.41
C ASN A 130 -3.85 -3.17 6.04
N TRP A 131 -3.03 -2.62 5.15
CA TRP A 131 -3.41 -2.16 3.81
C TRP A 131 -3.95 -3.27 2.89
N GLU A 132 -3.81 -4.55 3.26
CA GLU A 132 -4.39 -5.65 2.49
C GLU A 132 -5.93 -5.56 2.42
N PHE A 133 -6.56 -4.91 3.40
CA PHE A 133 -7.99 -4.64 3.36
C PHE A 133 -8.40 -3.69 2.23
N LEU A 134 -7.48 -2.83 1.72
CA LEU A 134 -7.78 -1.96 0.58
C LEU A 134 -8.19 -2.78 -0.66
N LEU A 135 -7.64 -3.99 -0.83
CA LEU A 135 -7.96 -4.88 -1.93
C LEU A 135 -9.35 -5.52 -1.80
N ARG A 136 -10.03 -5.33 -0.68
CA ARG A 136 -11.35 -5.88 -0.37
C ARG A 136 -12.46 -4.83 -0.40
N VAL A 137 -12.14 -3.59 -0.76
CA VAL A 137 -13.16 -2.52 -0.85
C VAL A 137 -14.25 -2.89 -1.86
N GLY A 138 -13.90 -3.51 -2.99
CA GLY A 138 -14.88 -4.02 -3.96
C GLY A 138 -15.85 -5.02 -3.36
N ASP A 139 -15.33 -6.01 -2.61
CA ASP A 139 -16.15 -7.02 -1.92
C ASP A 139 -17.07 -6.38 -0.88
N LEU A 140 -16.54 -5.43 -0.09
CA LEU A 140 -17.28 -4.76 0.99
C LEU A 140 -18.36 -3.80 0.49
N ALA A 141 -18.16 -3.18 -0.67
CA ALA A 141 -19.12 -2.27 -1.28
C ALA A 141 -20.08 -2.96 -2.27
N ASP A 142 -19.96 -4.28 -2.44
CA ASP A 142 -20.65 -5.07 -3.48
C ASP A 142 -20.44 -4.47 -4.88
N ARG A 143 -19.20 -4.13 -5.21
CA ARG A 143 -18.82 -3.49 -6.47
C ARG A 143 -17.55 -4.08 -7.02
N ARG A 144 -17.42 -4.14 -8.34
CA ARG A 144 -16.17 -4.54 -8.97
C ARG A 144 -15.17 -3.39 -8.90
N ALA A 145 -13.92 -3.69 -8.49
CA ALA A 145 -12.85 -2.71 -8.36
C ALA A 145 -11.66 -3.04 -9.29
N GLY A 146 -10.95 -2.00 -9.75
CA GLY A 146 -9.71 -2.16 -10.49
C GLY A 146 -8.51 -1.71 -9.66
N TYR A 147 -7.47 -2.54 -9.54
CA TYR A 147 -6.24 -2.20 -8.81
C TYR A 147 -5.01 -2.29 -9.70
N VAL A 148 -4.08 -1.36 -9.50
CA VAL A 148 -2.74 -1.46 -10.11
C VAL A 148 -1.81 -2.14 -9.14
N PHE A 149 -1.13 -3.18 -9.59
CA PHE A 149 -0.13 -3.87 -8.79
C PHE A 149 1.22 -3.91 -9.48
N ARG A 150 2.26 -3.96 -8.66
CA ARG A 150 3.60 -4.30 -9.11
C ARG A 150 3.84 -5.78 -8.83
N PRO A 151 4.11 -6.59 -9.86
CA PRO A 151 4.47 -8.00 -9.66
C PRO A 151 5.67 -8.14 -8.70
N ILE A 152 5.62 -9.13 -7.84
CA ILE A 152 6.79 -9.54 -7.05
C ILE A 152 7.86 -10.03 -8.02
N ASN A 153 9.13 -9.64 -7.80
CA ASN A 153 10.22 -10.02 -8.70
C ASN A 153 10.37 -11.55 -8.77
N ASN A 154 10.19 -12.25 -7.64
CA ASN A 154 10.14 -13.70 -7.61
C ASN A 154 8.87 -14.21 -8.31
N TRP A 155 9.03 -14.92 -9.42
CA TRP A 155 7.93 -15.34 -10.28
C TRP A 155 7.00 -16.37 -9.60
N ILE A 156 7.53 -17.20 -8.68
CA ILE A 156 6.76 -18.20 -7.94
C ILE A 156 5.86 -17.50 -6.91
N LEU A 157 6.45 -16.61 -6.10
CA LEU A 157 5.71 -15.83 -5.11
C LEU A 157 4.67 -14.91 -5.78
N ASN A 158 4.98 -14.42 -6.98
CA ASN A 158 4.03 -13.62 -7.76
C ASN A 158 2.78 -14.43 -8.17
N LYS A 159 2.94 -15.70 -8.56
CA LYS A 159 1.80 -16.58 -8.83
C LYS A 159 0.93 -16.79 -7.58
N ILE A 160 1.56 -16.95 -6.42
CA ILE A 160 0.85 -17.10 -5.13
C ILE A 160 0.09 -15.82 -4.79
N GLN A 161 0.69 -14.65 -4.98
CA GLN A 161 0.03 -13.35 -4.76
C GLN A 161 -1.21 -13.20 -5.64
N ILE A 162 -1.11 -13.55 -6.92
CA ILE A 162 -2.25 -13.51 -7.85
C ILE A 162 -3.33 -14.49 -7.40
N HIS A 163 -2.95 -15.74 -7.08
CA HIS A 163 -3.89 -16.77 -6.64
C HIS A 163 -4.61 -16.40 -5.33
N ARG A 164 -3.91 -15.78 -4.38
CA ARG A 164 -4.48 -15.31 -3.11
C ARG A 164 -5.63 -14.31 -3.30
N ASN A 165 -5.55 -13.52 -4.35
CA ASN A 165 -6.52 -12.45 -4.63
C ASN A 165 -7.59 -12.86 -5.67
N LYS A 166 -7.61 -14.13 -6.10
CA LYS A 166 -8.56 -14.61 -7.12
C LYS A 166 -10.04 -14.48 -6.72
N ASP A 167 -10.30 -14.54 -5.40
CA ASP A 167 -11.65 -14.46 -4.84
C ASP A 167 -12.09 -13.01 -4.55
N ALA A 168 -11.23 -12.01 -4.81
CA ALA A 168 -11.60 -10.60 -4.69
C ALA A 168 -12.49 -10.18 -5.87
N ASN A 169 -13.54 -9.40 -5.59
CA ASN A 169 -14.35 -8.77 -6.63
C ASN A 169 -13.56 -7.63 -7.30
N ALA A 170 -12.46 -7.98 -7.93
CA ALA A 170 -11.48 -7.02 -8.44
C ALA A 170 -10.74 -7.53 -9.68
N ASP A 171 -10.32 -6.58 -10.52
CA ASP A 171 -9.38 -6.79 -11.61
C ASP A 171 -8.01 -6.20 -11.22
N PHE A 172 -6.96 -6.97 -11.43
CA PHE A 172 -5.59 -6.57 -11.09
C PHE A 172 -4.80 -6.28 -12.36
N TYR A 173 -4.36 -5.04 -12.52
CA TYR A 173 -3.62 -4.57 -13.69
C TYR A 173 -2.13 -4.41 -13.35
N ARG A 174 -1.27 -5.06 -14.15
CA ARG A 174 0.17 -4.85 -14.04
C ARG A 174 0.53 -3.41 -14.41
N LYS A 175 1.33 -2.72 -13.57
CA LYS A 175 1.80 -1.35 -13.82
C LYS A 175 2.27 -1.16 -15.28
N GLY A 176 1.83 -0.08 -15.92
CA GLY A 176 2.16 0.31 -17.30
C GLY A 176 0.95 0.74 -18.11
N ARG A 177 1.09 0.78 -19.43
CA ARG A 177 0.03 1.24 -20.35
C ARG A 177 -1.27 0.45 -20.21
N LEU A 178 -1.18 -0.87 -20.03
CA LEU A 178 -2.37 -1.73 -19.85
C LEU A 178 -3.14 -1.39 -18.59
N ALA A 179 -2.44 -1.04 -17.50
CA ALA A 179 -3.11 -0.57 -16.29
C ALA A 179 -3.89 0.72 -16.54
N ALA A 180 -3.30 1.69 -17.24
CA ALA A 180 -3.98 2.94 -17.57
C ALA A 180 -5.26 2.72 -18.40
N ILE A 181 -5.21 1.81 -19.37
CA ILE A 181 -6.36 1.42 -20.21
C ILE A 181 -7.42 0.72 -19.36
N GLY A 182 -7.05 -0.27 -18.54
CA GLY A 182 -7.96 -1.02 -17.69
C GLY A 182 -8.65 -0.13 -16.66
N MET A 183 -7.92 0.76 -16.00
CA MET A 183 -8.48 1.73 -15.05
C MET A 183 -9.46 2.70 -15.73
N ALA A 184 -9.11 3.19 -16.93
CA ALA A 184 -10.00 4.03 -17.72
C ALA A 184 -11.30 3.31 -18.09
N SER A 185 -11.21 2.04 -18.50
CA SER A 185 -12.37 1.21 -18.81
C SER A 185 -13.27 1.05 -17.58
N LYS A 186 -12.70 0.74 -16.42
CA LYS A 186 -13.44 0.63 -15.16
C LYS A 186 -14.22 1.89 -14.81
N LEU A 187 -13.57 3.05 -14.86
CA LEU A 187 -14.23 4.32 -14.58
C LEU A 187 -15.35 4.65 -15.58
N LYS A 188 -15.15 4.33 -16.86
CA LYS A 188 -16.19 4.52 -17.90
C LYS A 188 -17.39 3.60 -17.68
N SER A 189 -17.18 2.39 -17.17
CA SER A 189 -18.25 1.43 -16.83
C SER A 189 -18.92 1.76 -15.49
N GLY A 190 -18.61 2.90 -14.88
CA GLY A 190 -19.19 3.29 -13.59
C GLY A 190 -18.62 2.56 -12.39
N GLU A 191 -17.53 1.82 -12.56
CA GLU A 191 -16.90 1.01 -11.50
C GLU A 191 -15.84 1.80 -10.70
N VAL A 192 -15.24 1.14 -9.72
CA VAL A 192 -14.30 1.74 -8.77
C VAL A 192 -12.86 1.40 -9.15
N VAL A 193 -11.94 2.33 -8.96
CA VAL A 193 -10.50 2.07 -9.08
C VAL A 193 -9.76 2.42 -7.80
N GLY A 194 -8.85 1.54 -7.36
CA GLY A 194 -8.05 1.71 -6.15
C GLY A 194 -6.57 1.95 -6.48
N LEU A 195 -6.00 2.95 -5.82
CA LEU A 195 -4.61 3.36 -5.93
C LEU A 195 -3.99 3.57 -4.55
N THR A 196 -2.66 3.50 -4.46
CA THR A 196 -1.91 4.00 -3.30
C THR A 196 -1.19 5.29 -3.67
N GLY A 197 -1.29 6.30 -2.79
CA GLY A 197 -0.75 7.64 -3.01
C GLY A 197 0.60 7.91 -2.35
N ASP A 198 1.12 6.98 -1.56
CA ASP A 198 2.21 7.18 -0.61
C ASP A 198 3.59 6.70 -1.07
N GLN A 199 3.67 5.98 -2.18
CA GLN A 199 4.95 5.45 -2.67
C GLN A 199 5.64 6.41 -3.64
N LEU A 200 6.98 6.35 -3.68
CA LEU A 200 7.76 7.09 -4.66
C LEU A 200 7.52 6.54 -6.08
N LEU A 201 7.22 7.44 -7.00
CA LEU A 201 7.16 7.15 -8.43
C LEU A 201 8.12 8.09 -9.16
N ARG A 202 9.20 7.54 -9.75
CA ARG A 202 10.26 8.37 -10.38
C ARG A 202 9.73 9.30 -11.46
N GLU A 203 8.73 8.85 -12.20
CA GLU A 203 8.05 9.61 -13.27
C GLU A 203 6.91 10.49 -12.74
N GLY A 204 6.74 10.56 -11.42
CA GLY A 204 5.72 11.38 -10.76
C GLY A 204 6.11 12.85 -10.66
N ILE A 205 5.16 13.68 -10.26
CA ILE A 205 5.41 15.12 -10.05
C ILE A 205 6.02 15.39 -8.67
N MET A 206 6.81 16.44 -8.59
CA MET A 206 7.47 16.86 -7.35
C MET A 206 6.49 17.60 -6.45
N VAL A 207 6.01 16.95 -5.37
CA VAL A 207 5.19 17.59 -4.34
C VAL A 207 5.85 17.45 -2.97
N PRO A 208 5.60 18.37 -2.02
CA PRO A 208 6.07 18.23 -0.65
C PRO A 208 5.48 16.96 0.01
N PHE A 209 6.32 16.27 0.78
CA PHE A 209 5.94 15.21 1.70
C PHE A 209 6.80 15.35 2.95
N PHE A 210 6.19 15.71 4.08
CA PHE A 210 6.89 16.17 5.29
C PHE A 210 7.93 17.26 4.97
N GLY A 211 7.52 18.30 4.25
CA GLY A 211 8.35 19.43 3.87
C GLY A 211 9.39 19.16 2.76
N THR A 212 9.67 17.91 2.43
CA THR A 212 10.66 17.53 1.42
C THR A 212 9.97 17.22 0.09
N LYS A 213 10.36 17.92 -0.99
CA LYS A 213 9.84 17.64 -2.34
C LYS A 213 10.22 16.23 -2.78
N THR A 214 9.24 15.40 -3.13
CA THR A 214 9.43 14.02 -3.57
C THR A 214 8.60 13.71 -4.82
N PRO A 215 9.11 12.85 -5.73
CA PRO A 215 8.33 12.44 -6.90
C PRO A 215 7.16 11.55 -6.46
N THR A 216 5.95 12.01 -6.75
CA THR A 216 4.69 11.47 -6.23
C THR A 216 3.77 11.04 -7.37
N PRO A 217 3.06 9.89 -7.26
CA PRO A 217 2.09 9.46 -8.26
C PRO A 217 0.97 10.49 -8.45
N GLN A 218 0.71 10.87 -9.71
CA GLN A 218 -0.33 11.83 -10.07
C GLN A 218 -1.55 11.17 -10.75
N ALA A 219 -1.57 9.84 -10.88
CA ALA A 219 -2.57 9.13 -11.66
C ALA A 219 -4.01 9.41 -11.20
N ALA A 220 -4.25 9.48 -9.89
CA ALA A 220 -5.57 9.81 -9.34
C ALA A 220 -6.04 11.19 -9.80
N ALA A 221 -5.18 12.21 -9.71
CA ALA A 221 -5.49 13.57 -10.13
C ALA A 221 -5.78 13.65 -11.64
N VAL A 222 -4.91 13.00 -12.44
CA VAL A 222 -5.08 12.96 -13.91
C VAL A 222 -6.39 12.30 -14.31
N MET A 223 -6.73 11.18 -13.70
CA MET A 223 -7.97 10.45 -14.00
C MET A 223 -9.19 11.23 -13.55
N ALA A 224 -9.18 11.81 -12.36
CA ALA A 224 -10.28 12.61 -11.83
C ALA A 224 -10.62 13.80 -12.73
N LEU A 225 -9.61 14.53 -13.18
CA LEU A 225 -9.80 15.67 -14.08
C LEU A 225 -10.23 15.24 -15.50
N LYS A 226 -9.69 14.13 -16.00
CA LYS A 226 -9.99 13.67 -17.36
C LYS A 226 -11.42 13.15 -17.53
N TRP A 227 -11.93 12.46 -16.50
CA TRP A 227 -13.24 11.78 -16.57
C TRP A 227 -14.28 12.38 -15.61
N ASN A 228 -13.95 13.50 -14.95
CA ASN A 228 -14.81 14.15 -13.96
C ASN A 228 -15.31 13.16 -12.87
N VAL A 229 -14.40 12.35 -12.35
CA VAL A 229 -14.70 11.30 -11.36
C VAL A 229 -14.23 11.74 -9.97
N PRO A 230 -15.03 11.56 -8.91
CA PRO A 230 -14.64 11.90 -7.55
C PRO A 230 -13.48 11.04 -7.04
N ILE A 231 -12.62 11.66 -6.20
CA ILE A 231 -11.56 10.98 -5.44
C ILE A 231 -12.00 10.89 -3.99
N TYR A 232 -11.92 9.70 -3.42
CA TYR A 232 -12.14 9.43 -2.00
C TYR A 232 -10.85 8.91 -1.38
N MET A 233 -10.48 9.44 -0.21
CA MET A 233 -9.36 8.91 0.56
C MET A 233 -9.84 7.72 1.37
N VAL A 234 -9.04 6.63 1.42
CA VAL A 234 -9.37 5.41 2.16
C VAL A 234 -8.28 5.13 3.18
N ARG A 235 -8.61 5.30 4.45
CA ARG A 235 -7.71 5.07 5.56
C ARG A 235 -7.98 3.70 6.19
N ILE A 236 -6.92 2.94 6.43
CA ILE A 236 -6.97 1.71 7.23
C ILE A 236 -6.21 1.95 8.54
N GLU A 237 -6.88 1.74 9.64
CA GLU A 237 -6.30 1.86 10.97
C GLU A 237 -6.35 0.52 11.70
N ARG A 238 -5.29 0.24 12.45
CA ARG A 238 -5.23 -0.87 13.39
C ARG A 238 -5.47 -0.38 14.81
N PHE A 239 -6.28 -1.10 15.56
CA PHE A 239 -6.55 -0.88 16.98
C PHE A 239 -6.09 -2.08 17.82
N LYS A 240 -6.10 -1.90 19.14
CA LYS A 240 -5.79 -3.00 20.09
C LYS A 240 -6.71 -4.20 19.86
N GLY A 241 -6.19 -5.40 20.09
CA GLY A 241 -6.95 -6.64 19.97
C GLY A 241 -7.21 -7.09 18.52
N MET A 242 -6.39 -6.61 17.56
CA MET A 242 -6.54 -6.93 16.13
C MET A 242 -7.92 -6.55 15.60
N LYS A 243 -8.38 -5.38 15.96
CA LYS A 243 -9.51 -4.69 15.35
C LYS A 243 -8.98 -3.70 14.33
N PHE A 244 -9.73 -3.50 13.27
CA PHE A 244 -9.38 -2.60 12.18
C PHE A 244 -10.56 -1.72 11.86
N LYS A 245 -10.27 -0.53 11.36
CA LYS A 245 -11.29 0.37 10.78
C LYS A 245 -10.84 0.78 9.39
N MET A 246 -11.74 0.67 8.44
CA MET A 246 -11.63 1.24 7.11
C MET A 246 -12.56 2.44 7.04
N THR A 247 -12.01 3.62 6.81
CA THR A 247 -12.79 4.84 6.65
C THR A 247 -12.65 5.34 5.22
N ILE A 248 -13.77 5.47 4.52
CA ILE A 248 -13.85 6.19 3.25
C ILE A 248 -14.27 7.61 3.58
N GLU A 249 -13.32 8.54 3.45
CA GLU A 249 -13.54 9.95 3.76
C GLU A 249 -14.45 10.61 2.72
N ASP A 250 -14.82 11.86 2.93
CA ASP A 250 -15.56 12.62 1.93
C ASP A 250 -14.72 12.87 0.68
N LYS A 251 -15.39 13.07 -0.44
CA LYS A 251 -14.70 13.33 -1.71
C LYS A 251 -13.82 14.58 -1.62
N ILE A 252 -12.62 14.47 -2.17
CA ILE A 252 -11.70 15.61 -2.29
C ILE A 252 -12.40 16.72 -3.11
N LYS A 253 -12.38 17.94 -2.58
CA LYS A 253 -12.86 19.13 -3.32
C LYS A 253 -11.84 19.45 -4.42
N ILE A 254 -12.15 19.07 -5.66
CA ILE A 254 -11.30 19.37 -6.82
C ILE A 254 -11.37 20.86 -7.12
N PRO A 255 -10.22 21.59 -7.11
CA PRO A 255 -10.22 23.01 -7.41
C PRO A 255 -10.60 23.26 -8.88
N LYS A 256 -11.47 24.24 -9.10
CA LYS A 256 -11.75 24.76 -10.43
C LYS A 256 -10.55 25.57 -10.90
N ASN A 257 -9.63 24.98 -11.64
CA ASN A 257 -8.47 25.68 -12.20
C ASN A 257 -8.41 25.40 -13.71
N PRO A 258 -8.38 26.45 -14.55
CA PRO A 258 -8.26 26.30 -16.00
C PRO A 258 -6.91 25.72 -16.41
N ASP A 259 -5.86 25.91 -15.61
CA ASP A 259 -4.54 25.32 -15.80
C ASP A 259 -4.54 23.87 -15.25
N LYS A 260 -4.54 22.93 -16.17
CA LYS A 260 -4.59 21.51 -15.85
C LYS A 260 -3.39 21.02 -15.04
N GLU A 261 -2.20 21.56 -15.29
CA GLU A 261 -0.99 21.12 -14.57
C GLU A 261 -1.03 21.61 -13.13
N LYS A 262 -1.47 22.85 -12.90
CA LYS A 262 -1.68 23.38 -11.56
C LYS A 262 -2.78 22.60 -10.81
N ALA A 263 -3.86 22.23 -11.51
CA ALA A 263 -4.92 21.40 -10.91
C ALA A 263 -4.38 20.02 -10.49
N ILE A 264 -3.61 19.33 -11.36
CA ILE A 264 -2.97 18.04 -11.05
C ILE A 264 -2.04 18.19 -9.84
N TYR A 265 -1.18 19.21 -9.81
CA TYR A 265 -0.29 19.48 -8.69
C TYR A 265 -1.07 19.67 -7.39
N THR A 266 -2.11 20.50 -7.42
CA THR A 266 -2.92 20.83 -6.23
C THR A 266 -3.60 19.58 -5.67
N ILE A 267 -4.25 18.78 -6.52
CA ILE A 267 -4.92 17.53 -6.09
C ILE A 267 -3.90 16.55 -5.54
N THR A 268 -2.76 16.38 -6.21
CA THR A 268 -1.71 15.44 -5.75
C THR A 268 -1.13 15.90 -4.41
N LYS A 269 -0.95 17.22 -4.20
CA LYS A 269 -0.53 17.77 -2.91
C LYS A 269 -1.58 17.53 -1.83
N MET A 270 -2.87 17.74 -2.11
CA MET A 270 -3.95 17.44 -1.14
C MET A 270 -3.93 15.98 -0.69
N ILE A 271 -3.77 15.05 -1.63
CA ILE A 271 -3.62 13.61 -1.33
C ILE A 271 -2.41 13.37 -0.42
N SER A 272 -1.25 13.93 -0.78
CA SER A 272 -0.03 13.80 0.03
C SER A 272 -0.20 14.36 1.44
N THR A 273 -0.75 15.56 1.58
CA THR A 273 -1.00 16.20 2.88
C THR A 273 -1.95 15.36 3.73
N ARG A 274 -3.02 14.81 3.14
CA ARG A 274 -3.94 13.95 3.90
C ARG A 274 -3.26 12.68 4.41
N ILE A 275 -2.39 12.08 3.62
CA ILE A 275 -1.59 10.92 4.06
C ILE A 275 -0.60 11.31 5.18
N GLU A 276 0.03 12.50 5.11
CA GLU A 276 0.88 13.01 6.19
C GLU A 276 0.11 13.12 7.51
N GLU A 277 -1.12 13.67 7.48
CA GLU A 277 -1.99 13.77 8.66
C GLU A 277 -2.25 12.40 9.30
N TRP A 278 -2.55 11.38 8.50
CA TRP A 278 -2.73 10.01 8.99
C TRP A 278 -1.45 9.44 9.63
N ILE A 279 -0.29 9.72 9.02
CA ILE A 279 1.01 9.28 9.54
C ILE A 279 1.36 10.00 10.84
N ILE A 280 1.04 11.29 10.97
CA ILE A 280 1.24 12.06 12.20
C ILE A 280 0.40 11.47 13.33
N ASP A 281 -0.85 11.11 13.06
CA ASP A 281 -1.77 10.52 14.04
C ASP A 281 -1.34 9.12 14.51
N LYS A 282 -0.90 8.25 13.58
CA LYS A 282 -0.49 6.85 13.84
C LYS A 282 0.85 6.52 13.16
N PRO A 283 1.95 7.12 13.63
CA PRO A 283 3.23 7.03 12.93
C PRO A 283 3.80 5.62 12.83
N GLU A 284 3.52 4.73 13.79
CA GLU A 284 3.99 3.35 13.77
C GLU A 284 3.30 2.50 12.70
N GLN A 285 2.17 2.95 12.15
CA GLN A 285 1.33 2.17 11.23
C GLN A 285 1.69 2.31 9.76
N TRP A 286 2.51 3.30 9.38
CA TRP A 286 2.89 3.51 7.98
C TRP A 286 4.12 2.67 7.59
N LEU A 287 4.23 2.31 6.30
CA LEU A 287 5.32 1.50 5.75
C LEU A 287 6.60 2.32 5.57
N TRP A 288 7.31 2.64 6.65
CA TRP A 288 8.56 3.42 6.65
C TRP A 288 9.72 2.75 5.89
N ALA A 289 9.68 1.43 5.72
CA ALA A 289 10.72 0.68 5.01
C ALA A 289 10.77 1.00 3.51
N HIS A 290 9.72 1.58 2.93
CA HIS A 290 9.68 2.04 1.55
C HIS A 290 10.61 3.25 1.33
N ARG A 291 11.22 3.36 0.13
CA ARG A 291 12.15 4.45 -0.22
C ARG A 291 11.40 5.72 -0.65
N ARG A 292 10.56 6.28 0.22
CA ARG A 292 9.70 7.43 -0.13
C ARG A 292 10.50 8.68 -0.50
N TRP A 293 11.66 8.92 0.14
CA TRP A 293 12.55 10.06 -0.12
C TRP A 293 13.77 9.69 -0.98
N GLY A 294 13.73 8.59 -1.68
CA GLY A 294 14.83 8.14 -2.52
C GLY A 294 15.82 7.22 -1.80
N LYS A 295 17.14 7.51 -1.91
CA LYS A 295 18.22 6.66 -1.36
C LYS A 295 18.26 6.67 0.16
#